data_2970e7ac003d097bd97e0425beb81d51
#
_entry.id   2970e7ac003d097bd97e0425beb81d51
#
_cell.length_a   1.000
_cell.length_b   1.000
_cell.length_c   1.000
_cell.angle_alpha   90.00
_cell.angle_beta   90.00
_cell.angle_gamma   90.00
#
_symmetry.space_group_name_H-M   'P 1'
#
loop_
_entity.id
_entity.type
_entity.pdbx_description
1 polymer ?
#
loop_
_entity_poly.entity_id
_entity_poly.type
_entity_poly.pdbx_seq_one_letter_code
_entity_poly.pdbx_strand_id
1 'polypeptide(L)'
;MSSKYILEMNHIEKEFFGNKVLKDVSIKVKPGEIVALIGENGAGKSTIMNILFGMPAIHQTGGFKGEVLIDGEKVNIKSPIEAMKYGIGMVHQEFMLIDGYDVAENIKLNRENLKNTPLSLLFGKRMNLVDQKTMHEESRATLDSLGIELSDQTRVGSLPVGYKQFVEIARELDKKNIKLIVLDEPTAVLTEKEAEQFLECVKKVAEKGIAFIFISHKLDEVKRYTHHTFVLRDGEMVGDYDTAELSTIKMSELMVGRKVEILNRDITEESADENQKACLELEHFGVSMPGEVARDITFSVKKGEIFGIGGLAGHGKISIANGIMGLYPSKGSVKIHGKTMDVSKTNDTLNEGIAFVSEDRRGVGLMLDESIELNISIAALKTKNRFITKKFGIPFYDKKGAIEYAKKMIEELDIRCTGYAQPVKSLSGGNQQKVCIARALTLEPDILFVSEPTRGIDIGAKKMILDSLLKLNKEKGVTVIITSSELAELRSVCNRIAIITEGKVAGILRSDEDDYKFGLLMSGSKVEDAKKEAEKE
;
A
#
# COMPACT_ATOMS: atom_id res chain seq x y z
N MET A 1 36.59 22.79 -6.68
CA MET A 1 35.66 22.42 -7.78
C MET A 1 34.47 21.78 -7.12
N SER A 2 33.24 22.30 -7.32
CA SER A 2 32.06 21.61 -6.79
C SER A 2 31.94 20.23 -7.44
N SER A 3 31.69 19.20 -6.65
CA SER A 3 31.44 17.86 -7.17
C SER A 3 30.24 17.88 -8.14
N LYS A 4 30.32 17.07 -9.20
CA LYS A 4 29.21 16.88 -10.15
C LYS A 4 28.01 16.20 -9.48
N TYR A 5 28.25 15.46 -8.38
CA TYR A 5 27.27 14.67 -7.67
C TYR A 5 27.19 15.11 -6.21
N ILE A 6 25.97 15.13 -5.67
CA ILE A 6 25.71 15.43 -4.27
C ILE A 6 25.86 14.16 -3.41
N LEU A 7 25.53 13.01 -3.98
CA LEU A 7 25.71 11.70 -3.39
C LEU A 7 26.37 10.77 -4.40
N GLU A 8 27.40 10.05 -3.94
CA GLU A 8 27.94 8.88 -4.64
C GLU A 8 28.07 7.73 -3.63
N MET A 9 27.45 6.62 -3.95
CA MET A 9 27.62 5.35 -3.26
C MET A 9 28.31 4.42 -4.26
N ASN A 10 29.53 4.00 -3.98
CA ASN A 10 30.34 3.24 -4.93
C ASN A 10 30.63 1.84 -4.37
N HIS A 11 30.32 0.80 -5.16
CA HIS A 11 30.63 -0.60 -4.88
C HIS A 11 30.16 -1.07 -3.50
N ILE A 12 28.91 -0.74 -3.15
CA ILE A 12 28.32 -1.09 -1.85
C ILE A 12 27.99 -2.57 -1.79
N GLU A 13 28.63 -3.27 -0.85
CA GLU A 13 28.29 -4.64 -0.48
C GLU A 13 27.85 -4.71 1.00
N LYS A 14 26.80 -5.49 1.28
CA LYS A 14 26.34 -5.74 2.65
C LYS A 14 25.94 -7.19 2.83
N GLU A 15 26.43 -7.75 3.92
CA GLU A 15 26.08 -9.11 4.35
C GLU A 15 25.48 -9.07 5.77
N PHE A 16 24.44 -9.86 6.00
CA PHE A 16 23.85 -10.10 7.31
C PHE A 16 23.90 -11.61 7.61
N PHE A 17 24.65 -11.99 8.64
CA PHE A 17 24.70 -13.39 9.11
C PHE A 17 24.96 -14.43 8.00
N GLY A 18 25.88 -14.15 7.07
CA GLY A 18 26.22 -15.02 5.95
C GLY A 18 25.36 -14.84 4.69
N ASN A 19 24.33 -14.02 4.74
CA ASN A 19 23.49 -13.71 3.58
C ASN A 19 23.89 -12.38 2.95
N LYS A 20 24.36 -12.38 1.70
CA LYS A 20 24.68 -11.17 0.93
C LYS A 20 23.38 -10.51 0.46
N VAL A 21 23.05 -9.37 1.07
CA VAL A 21 21.85 -8.57 0.76
C VAL A 21 22.14 -7.51 -0.29
N LEU A 22 23.36 -6.98 -0.35
CA LEU A 22 23.82 -6.08 -1.42
C LEU A 22 25.11 -6.61 -2.02
N LYS A 23 25.16 -6.60 -3.36
CA LYS A 23 26.22 -7.17 -4.17
C LYS A 23 26.68 -6.13 -5.21
N ASP A 24 27.68 -5.33 -4.84
CA ASP A 24 28.30 -4.33 -5.73
C ASP A 24 27.31 -3.27 -6.28
N VAL A 25 26.59 -2.59 -5.39
CA VAL A 25 25.60 -1.57 -5.76
C VAL A 25 26.26 -0.19 -5.81
N SER A 26 26.03 0.55 -6.90
CA SER A 26 26.49 1.92 -7.06
C SER A 26 25.35 2.85 -7.45
N ILE A 27 25.27 4.03 -6.78
CA ILE A 27 24.20 5.04 -7.00
C ILE A 27 24.88 6.41 -7.03
N LYS A 28 24.48 7.27 -7.99
CA LYS A 28 24.95 8.65 -8.10
C LYS A 28 23.79 9.59 -8.29
N VAL A 29 23.78 10.68 -7.54
CA VAL A 29 22.68 11.67 -7.55
C VAL A 29 23.27 13.06 -7.74
N LYS A 30 22.73 13.84 -8.69
CA LYS A 30 23.10 15.24 -8.92
C LYS A 30 22.27 16.18 -8.08
N PRO A 31 22.75 17.42 -7.80
CA PRO A 31 21.93 18.45 -7.18
C PRO A 31 20.66 18.72 -7.98
N GLY A 32 19.49 18.81 -7.31
CA GLY A 32 18.20 19.06 -7.95
C GLY A 32 17.62 17.89 -8.77
N GLU A 33 18.27 16.73 -8.75
CA GLU A 33 17.81 15.55 -9.46
C GLU A 33 16.83 14.75 -8.61
N ILE A 34 15.76 14.27 -9.21
CA ILE A 34 14.86 13.28 -8.61
C ILE A 34 15.20 11.94 -9.23
N VAL A 35 15.82 11.05 -8.46
CA VAL A 35 16.16 9.71 -8.90
C VAL A 35 15.21 8.68 -8.29
N ALA A 36 14.73 7.74 -9.09
CA ALA A 36 13.98 6.60 -8.58
C ALA A 36 14.91 5.47 -8.17
N LEU A 37 14.59 4.81 -7.05
CA LEU A 37 15.15 3.52 -6.66
C LEU A 37 14.01 2.50 -6.59
N ILE A 38 13.88 1.69 -7.65
CA ILE A 38 12.81 0.70 -7.78
C ILE A 38 13.36 -0.72 -7.61
N GLY A 39 12.49 -1.65 -7.25
CA GLY A 39 12.83 -3.06 -7.04
C GLY A 39 11.78 -3.75 -6.19
N GLU A 40 11.74 -5.09 -6.21
CA GLU A 40 10.82 -5.86 -5.38
C GLU A 40 11.11 -5.71 -3.88
N ASN A 41 10.15 -6.15 -3.04
CA ASN A 41 10.38 -6.22 -1.59
C ASN A 41 11.48 -7.25 -1.30
N GLY A 42 12.46 -6.85 -0.49
CA GLY A 42 13.65 -7.67 -0.24
C GLY A 42 14.80 -7.47 -1.21
N ALA A 43 14.65 -6.67 -2.28
CA ALA A 43 15.72 -6.38 -3.24
C ALA A 43 16.93 -5.65 -2.64
N GLY A 44 16.82 -5.08 -1.43
CA GLY A 44 17.90 -4.37 -0.75
C GLY A 44 17.74 -2.86 -0.64
N LYS A 45 16.63 -2.26 -1.12
CA LYS A 45 16.38 -0.80 -1.10
C LYS A 45 16.52 -0.20 0.30
N SER A 46 15.82 -0.76 1.29
CA SER A 46 15.89 -0.30 2.68
C SER A 46 17.29 -0.50 3.29
N THR A 47 18.06 -1.49 2.83
CA THR A 47 19.43 -1.71 3.27
C THR A 47 20.36 -0.60 2.77
N ILE A 48 20.21 -0.14 1.52
CA ILE A 48 20.92 1.02 0.96
C ILE A 48 20.61 2.26 1.79
N MET A 49 19.33 2.49 2.09
CA MET A 49 18.91 3.65 2.91
C MET A 49 19.48 3.57 4.33
N ASN A 50 19.44 2.40 4.96
CA ASN A 50 20.01 2.19 6.28
C ASN A 50 21.52 2.45 6.32
N ILE A 51 22.27 2.17 5.25
CA ILE A 51 23.68 2.52 5.10
C ILE A 51 23.81 4.05 5.02
N LEU A 52 23.03 4.71 4.18
CA LEU A 52 23.06 6.17 3.98
C LEU A 52 22.75 6.92 5.27
N PHE A 53 21.82 6.39 6.09
CA PHE A 53 21.44 6.99 7.38
C PHE A 53 22.29 6.51 8.57
N GLY A 54 23.27 5.64 8.36
CA GLY A 54 24.12 5.13 9.44
C GLY A 54 23.34 4.41 10.54
N MET A 55 22.32 3.64 10.15
CA MET A 55 21.46 2.93 11.11
C MET A 55 22.28 1.92 11.94
N PRO A 56 22.03 1.81 13.25
CA PRO A 56 22.81 0.93 14.16
C PRO A 56 22.88 -0.53 13.68
N ALA A 57 21.81 -1.03 13.07
CA ALA A 57 21.75 -2.38 12.51
C ALA A 57 22.84 -2.66 11.48
N ILE A 58 23.27 -1.66 10.70
CA ILE A 58 24.36 -1.82 9.72
C ILE A 58 25.69 -2.01 10.42
N HIS A 59 26.00 -1.17 11.42
CA HIS A 59 27.30 -1.19 12.10
C HIS A 59 27.43 -2.38 13.07
N GLN A 60 26.35 -2.75 13.78
CA GLN A 60 26.33 -3.90 14.69
C GLN A 60 26.48 -5.25 13.98
N THR A 61 26.20 -5.31 12.68
CA THR A 61 26.31 -6.53 11.87
C THR A 61 27.51 -6.50 10.90
N GLY A 62 28.62 -5.86 11.31
CA GLY A 62 29.89 -5.89 10.58
C GLY A 62 30.08 -4.77 9.55
N GLY A 63 29.23 -3.72 9.54
CA GLY A 63 29.37 -2.60 8.59
C GLY A 63 28.99 -2.98 7.15
N PHE A 64 29.56 -2.28 6.20
CA PHE A 64 29.42 -2.52 4.76
C PHE A 64 30.76 -2.32 4.07
N LYS A 65 30.92 -2.83 2.84
CA LYS A 65 32.06 -2.53 1.96
C LYS A 65 31.66 -1.49 0.93
N GLY A 66 32.66 -0.86 0.30
CA GLY A 66 32.46 0.25 -0.62
C GLY A 66 32.67 1.60 0.06
N GLU A 67 32.20 2.66 -0.58
CA GLU A 67 32.37 4.01 -0.07
C GLU A 67 31.13 4.88 -0.35
N VAL A 68 30.91 5.84 0.55
CA VAL A 68 29.88 6.88 0.42
C VAL A 68 30.58 8.22 0.38
N LEU A 69 30.26 9.03 -0.63
CA LEU A 69 30.75 10.40 -0.76
C LEU A 69 29.56 11.36 -0.79
N ILE A 70 29.69 12.48 -0.07
CA ILE A 70 28.76 13.61 -0.10
C ILE A 70 29.54 14.83 -0.58
N ASP A 71 29.07 15.48 -1.63
CA ASP A 71 29.77 16.57 -2.31
C ASP A 71 31.23 16.22 -2.73
N GLY A 72 31.47 14.96 -3.04
CA GLY A 72 32.78 14.45 -3.40
C GLY A 72 33.72 14.14 -2.22
N GLU A 73 33.30 14.36 -0.98
CA GLU A 73 34.06 14.01 0.21
C GLU A 73 33.61 12.67 0.76
N LYS A 74 34.57 11.77 1.03
CA LYS A 74 34.29 10.45 1.61
C LYS A 74 33.82 10.59 3.06
N VAL A 75 32.65 10.04 3.35
CA VAL A 75 32.01 10.11 4.67
C VAL A 75 31.79 8.72 5.27
N ASN A 76 31.77 8.66 6.59
CA ASN A 76 31.42 7.46 7.34
C ASN A 76 30.32 7.80 8.35
N ILE A 77 29.08 7.65 7.90
CA ILE A 77 27.89 8.02 8.66
C ILE A 77 27.55 6.89 9.63
N LYS A 78 27.56 7.18 10.95
CA LYS A 78 27.33 6.19 12.01
C LYS A 78 26.01 6.35 12.74
N SER A 79 25.26 7.41 12.43
CA SER A 79 23.95 7.68 13.04
C SER A 79 23.08 8.58 12.17
N PRO A 80 21.75 8.56 12.33
CA PRO A 80 20.85 9.50 11.64
C PRO A 80 21.17 10.97 11.93
N ILE A 81 21.67 11.28 13.14
CA ILE A 81 22.09 12.64 13.50
C ILE A 81 23.29 13.10 12.65
N GLU A 82 24.22 12.18 12.35
CA GLU A 82 25.34 12.49 11.44
C GLU A 82 24.85 12.65 10.00
N ALA A 83 23.94 11.82 9.52
CA ALA A 83 23.32 11.97 8.20
C ALA A 83 22.68 13.36 8.04
N MET A 84 21.94 13.80 9.07
CA MET A 84 21.36 15.15 9.09
C MET A 84 22.41 16.28 9.02
N LYS A 85 23.58 16.13 9.65
CA LYS A 85 24.68 17.11 9.56
C LYS A 85 25.23 17.24 8.15
N TYR A 86 25.22 16.17 7.37
CA TYR A 86 25.59 16.17 5.94
C TYR A 86 24.48 16.67 5.02
N GLY A 87 23.31 17.03 5.57
CA GLY A 87 22.18 17.56 4.82
C GLY A 87 21.31 16.47 4.20
N ILE A 88 21.26 15.28 4.79
CA ILE A 88 20.42 14.18 4.35
C ILE A 88 19.16 14.12 5.23
N GLY A 89 17.98 14.14 4.63
CA GLY A 89 16.67 13.99 5.26
C GLY A 89 15.93 12.76 4.75
N MET A 90 14.91 12.32 5.49
CA MET A 90 14.08 11.18 5.11
C MET A 90 12.63 11.37 5.50
N VAL A 91 11.74 11.09 4.56
CA VAL A 91 10.31 10.91 4.78
C VAL A 91 10.03 9.41 4.73
N HIS A 92 9.54 8.88 5.84
CA HIS A 92 9.30 7.44 6.01
C HIS A 92 7.93 7.04 5.45
N GLN A 93 7.75 5.75 5.18
CA GLN A 93 6.48 5.16 4.78
C GLN A 93 5.39 5.32 5.85
N GLU A 94 5.77 5.19 7.14
CA GLU A 94 4.88 5.45 8.29
C GLU A 94 5.14 6.86 8.82
N PHE A 95 4.07 7.58 9.19
CA PHE A 95 4.20 8.94 9.71
C PHE A 95 4.95 8.97 11.04
N MET A 96 5.97 9.81 11.10
CA MET A 96 6.74 10.07 12.32
C MET A 96 6.28 11.38 12.99
N LEU A 97 4.98 11.69 12.93
CA LEU A 97 4.36 12.88 13.49
C LEU A 97 3.71 12.56 14.84
N ILE A 98 3.70 13.55 15.72
CA ILE A 98 3.04 13.47 17.03
C ILE A 98 1.64 14.06 16.92
N ASP A 99 0.61 13.23 16.98
CA ASP A 99 -0.79 13.63 16.76
C ASP A 99 -1.29 14.70 17.75
N GLY A 100 -0.77 14.72 18.98
CA GLY A 100 -1.13 15.70 20.00
C GLY A 100 -0.54 17.09 19.81
N TYR A 101 0.47 17.23 18.95
CA TYR A 101 1.17 18.46 18.63
C TYR A 101 0.51 19.15 17.45
N ASP A 102 0.71 20.46 17.35
CA ASP A 102 0.34 21.22 16.14
C ASP A 102 1.38 21.04 15.03
N VAL A 103 1.09 21.61 13.86
CA VAL A 103 1.95 21.53 12.68
C VAL A 103 3.30 22.17 12.92
N ALA A 104 3.36 23.35 13.57
CA ALA A 104 4.62 24.05 13.84
C ALA A 104 5.48 23.28 14.83
N GLU A 105 4.89 22.71 15.89
CA GLU A 105 5.59 21.87 16.86
C GLU A 105 6.17 20.60 16.19
N ASN A 106 5.45 19.97 15.27
CA ASN A 106 5.94 18.82 14.52
C ASN A 106 7.07 19.20 13.54
N ILE A 107 6.96 20.34 12.84
CA ILE A 107 8.01 20.82 11.92
C ILE A 107 9.30 21.11 12.69
N LYS A 108 9.21 21.73 13.86
CA LYS A 108 10.37 22.15 14.69
C LYS A 108 10.82 21.11 15.73
N LEU A 109 10.24 19.95 15.76
CA LEU A 109 10.53 18.90 16.75
C LEU A 109 12.05 18.67 16.89
N ASN A 110 12.56 18.74 18.13
CA ASN A 110 13.98 18.69 18.50
C ASN A 110 14.85 19.83 17.93
N ARG A 111 14.23 20.88 17.38
CA ARG A 111 14.90 22.08 16.83
C ARG A 111 14.14 23.36 17.22
N GLU A 112 13.43 23.32 18.33
CA GLU A 112 12.58 24.38 18.84
C GLU A 112 13.40 25.66 19.00
N ASN A 113 12.80 26.79 18.60
CA ASN A 113 13.37 28.11 18.82
C ASN A 113 13.34 28.43 20.33
N LEU A 114 14.48 28.77 20.90
CA LEU A 114 14.60 29.00 22.35
C LEU A 114 14.87 30.48 22.66
N LYS A 115 14.15 31.00 23.65
CA LYS A 115 14.38 32.34 24.22
C LYS A 115 15.19 32.25 25.50
N ASN A 116 16.19 33.11 25.64
CA ASN A 116 16.88 33.31 26.91
C ASN A 116 15.93 33.96 27.91
N THR A 117 15.88 33.43 29.12
CA THR A 117 15.15 34.02 30.25
C THR A 117 16.13 34.50 31.30
N PRO A 118 15.74 35.41 32.21
CA PRO A 118 16.61 35.82 33.33
C PRO A 118 17.10 34.63 34.14
N LEU A 119 16.26 33.57 34.28
CA LEU A 119 16.63 32.35 34.97
C LEU A 119 17.65 31.51 34.15
N SER A 120 17.56 31.50 32.81
CA SER A 120 18.54 30.80 32.00
C SER A 120 19.91 31.46 31.96
N LEU A 121 19.96 32.75 32.16
CA LEU A 121 21.22 33.50 32.31
C LEU A 121 21.94 33.15 33.62
N LEU A 122 21.18 32.81 34.69
CA LEU A 122 21.72 32.42 36.00
C LEU A 122 21.98 30.91 36.14
N PHE A 123 21.07 30.07 35.62
CA PHE A 123 21.05 28.60 35.82
C PHE A 123 21.36 27.79 34.56
N GLY A 124 21.72 28.45 33.46
CA GLY A 124 22.13 27.84 32.22
C GLY A 124 21.00 27.52 31.23
N LYS A 125 21.38 27.09 30.02
CA LYS A 125 20.50 26.94 28.84
C LYS A 125 19.30 26.00 29.03
N ARG A 126 19.30 25.12 30.05
CA ARG A 126 18.16 24.23 30.35
C ARG A 126 16.92 24.97 30.86
N MET A 127 17.06 26.24 31.24
CA MET A 127 15.97 27.11 31.68
C MET A 127 15.48 28.06 30.58
N ASN A 128 15.87 27.83 29.33
CA ASN A 128 15.31 28.56 28.20
C ASN A 128 13.86 28.16 27.99
N LEU A 129 13.04 29.10 27.55
CA LEU A 129 11.66 28.86 27.13
C LEU A 129 11.58 28.73 25.61
N VAL A 130 10.63 27.93 25.13
CA VAL A 130 10.36 27.83 23.70
C VAL A 130 9.79 29.15 23.19
N ASP A 131 10.37 29.67 22.11
CA ASP A 131 9.85 30.84 21.40
C ASP A 131 8.78 30.41 20.41
N GLN A 132 7.58 30.26 20.92
CA GLN A 132 6.42 29.83 20.12
C GLN A 132 6.16 30.73 18.93
N LYS A 133 6.29 32.07 19.12
CA LYS A 133 6.04 33.04 18.04
C LYS A 133 6.97 32.84 16.85
N THR A 134 8.27 32.80 17.10
CA THR A 134 9.29 32.58 16.05
C THR A 134 9.13 31.20 15.42
N MET A 135 8.82 30.18 16.23
CA MET A 135 8.57 28.82 15.76
C MET A 135 7.42 28.77 14.75
N HIS A 136 6.29 29.38 15.05
CA HIS A 136 5.14 29.46 14.17
C HIS A 136 5.43 30.28 12.90
N GLU A 137 6.11 31.44 13.02
CA GLU A 137 6.48 32.29 11.87
C GLU A 137 7.39 31.54 10.88
N GLU A 138 8.43 30.86 11.37
CA GLU A 138 9.35 30.08 10.51
C GLU A 138 8.65 28.85 9.89
N SER A 139 7.82 28.15 10.65
CA SER A 139 7.06 27.00 10.14
C SER A 139 6.05 27.42 9.06
N ARG A 140 5.39 28.57 9.24
CA ARG A 140 4.52 29.17 8.23
C ARG A 140 5.30 29.48 6.95
N ALA A 141 6.46 30.12 7.06
CA ALA A 141 7.29 30.42 5.89
C ALA A 141 7.70 29.14 5.13
N THR A 142 7.95 28.04 5.84
CA THR A 142 8.26 26.75 5.22
C THR A 142 7.04 26.21 4.46
N LEU A 143 5.85 26.20 5.06
CA LEU A 143 4.61 25.76 4.40
C LEU A 143 4.28 26.61 3.18
N ASP A 144 4.41 27.94 3.28
CA ASP A 144 4.17 28.87 2.19
C ASP A 144 5.15 28.62 1.02
N SER A 145 6.42 28.29 1.33
CA SER A 145 7.43 27.96 0.31
C SER A 145 7.09 26.70 -0.50
N LEU A 146 6.25 25.82 0.04
CA LEU A 146 5.72 24.60 -0.59
C LEU A 146 4.38 24.85 -1.29
N GLY A 147 3.78 26.02 -1.10
CA GLY A 147 2.46 26.36 -1.63
C GLY A 147 1.32 25.59 -0.96
N ILE A 148 1.47 25.29 0.34
CA ILE A 148 0.51 24.49 1.10
C ILE A 148 -0.36 25.43 1.94
N GLU A 149 -1.66 25.42 1.67
CA GLU A 149 -2.66 26.14 2.47
C GLU A 149 -3.03 25.32 3.72
N LEU A 150 -2.15 25.32 4.71
CA LEU A 150 -2.34 24.64 5.99
C LEU A 150 -2.00 25.58 7.15
N SER A 151 -2.87 25.66 8.16
CA SER A 151 -2.56 26.44 9.36
C SER A 151 -1.52 25.71 10.21
N ASP A 152 -0.46 26.42 10.58
CA ASP A 152 0.63 25.98 11.45
C ASP A 152 0.15 25.63 12.88
N GLN A 153 -1.02 26.14 13.30
CA GLN A 153 -1.62 25.90 14.61
C GLN A 153 -2.60 24.70 14.62
N THR A 154 -2.83 24.06 13.47
CA THR A 154 -3.73 22.91 13.39
C THR A 154 -3.07 21.69 14.03
N ARG A 155 -3.81 20.96 14.89
CA ARG A 155 -3.32 19.69 15.47
C ARG A 155 -3.19 18.63 14.39
N VAL A 156 -2.03 17.97 14.35
CA VAL A 156 -1.72 16.95 13.34
C VAL A 156 -2.67 15.76 13.40
N GLY A 157 -3.15 15.38 14.61
CA GLY A 157 -4.12 14.30 14.75
C GLY A 157 -5.45 14.53 14.04
N SER A 158 -5.83 15.79 13.79
CA SER A 158 -7.07 16.15 13.08
C SER A 158 -6.90 16.27 11.55
N LEU A 159 -5.67 16.18 11.04
CA LEU A 159 -5.40 16.35 9.62
C LEU A 159 -5.76 15.09 8.82
N PRO A 160 -6.32 15.27 7.62
CA PRO A 160 -6.36 14.20 6.62
C PRO A 160 -4.97 13.67 6.31
N VAL A 161 -4.90 12.40 5.89
CA VAL A 161 -3.63 11.70 5.63
C VAL A 161 -2.74 12.43 4.63
N GLY A 162 -3.32 13.01 3.57
CA GLY A 162 -2.58 13.77 2.56
C GLY A 162 -1.84 14.98 3.17
N TYR A 163 -2.49 15.71 4.08
CA TYR A 163 -1.84 16.85 4.74
C TYR A 163 -0.73 16.43 5.71
N LYS A 164 -0.84 15.27 6.35
CA LYS A 164 0.25 14.72 7.20
C LYS A 164 1.53 14.51 6.38
N GLN A 165 1.41 14.06 5.13
CA GLN A 165 2.56 13.88 4.23
C GLN A 165 3.27 15.20 3.92
N PHE A 166 2.49 16.28 3.72
CA PHE A 166 3.07 17.61 3.53
C PHE A 166 3.76 18.15 4.78
N VAL A 167 3.26 17.83 5.98
CA VAL A 167 3.94 18.20 7.24
C VAL A 167 5.27 17.45 7.37
N GLU A 168 5.34 16.17 6.98
CA GLU A 168 6.59 15.39 6.96
C GLU A 168 7.64 16.04 6.05
N ILE A 169 7.29 16.40 4.80
CA ILE A 169 8.25 17.04 3.91
C ILE A 169 8.64 18.43 4.38
N ALA A 170 7.69 19.21 4.94
CA ALA A 170 7.98 20.51 5.52
C ALA A 170 8.97 20.41 6.69
N ARG A 171 8.82 19.40 7.55
CA ARG A 171 9.75 19.12 8.65
C ARG A 171 11.16 18.84 8.14
N GLU A 172 11.29 18.09 7.04
CA GLU A 172 12.60 17.82 6.44
C GLU A 172 13.21 19.07 5.82
N LEU A 173 12.42 19.87 5.11
CA LEU A 173 12.89 21.11 4.45
C LEU A 173 13.25 22.23 5.42
N ASP A 174 12.62 22.28 6.59
CA ASP A 174 12.94 23.25 7.64
C ASP A 174 14.34 23.02 8.28
N LYS A 175 14.94 21.85 8.02
CA LYS A 175 16.31 21.56 8.47
C LYS A 175 17.31 22.44 7.74
N LYS A 176 18.26 22.99 8.48
CA LYS A 176 19.34 23.81 7.88
C LYS A 176 20.22 22.93 6.99
N ASN A 177 20.60 23.47 5.83
CA ASN A 177 21.53 22.85 4.86
C ASN A 177 21.05 21.51 4.29
N ILE A 178 19.75 21.30 4.17
CA ILE A 178 19.22 20.10 3.50
C ILE A 178 19.65 20.09 2.03
N LYS A 179 20.16 18.96 1.56
CA LYS A 179 20.70 18.77 0.21
C LYS A 179 20.04 17.59 -0.51
N LEU A 180 19.71 16.55 0.25
CA LEU A 180 19.15 15.32 -0.26
C LEU A 180 18.02 14.85 0.66
N ILE A 181 16.86 14.51 0.08
CA ILE A 181 15.75 13.92 0.81
C ILE A 181 15.41 12.56 0.21
N VAL A 182 15.34 11.54 1.06
CA VAL A 182 14.83 10.22 0.69
C VAL A 182 13.34 10.18 0.97
N LEU A 183 12.56 9.77 -0.02
CA LEU A 183 11.12 9.57 0.05
C LEU A 183 10.84 8.07 -0.06
N ASP A 184 10.46 7.42 1.04
CA ASP A 184 10.19 5.99 1.08
C ASP A 184 8.67 5.72 0.98
N GLU A 185 8.22 5.35 -0.21
CA GLU A 185 6.81 5.11 -0.58
C GLU A 185 5.85 6.24 -0.15
N PRO A 186 6.15 7.53 -0.42
CA PRO A 186 5.44 8.66 0.16
C PRO A 186 3.98 8.77 -0.29
N THR A 187 3.61 8.12 -1.40
CA THR A 187 2.27 8.19 -2.00
C THR A 187 1.42 6.93 -1.74
N ALA A 188 1.92 5.99 -0.92
CA ALA A 188 1.25 4.69 -0.71
C ALA A 188 -0.15 4.80 -0.10
N VAL A 189 -0.36 5.84 0.72
CA VAL A 189 -1.63 6.06 1.46
C VAL A 189 -2.44 7.25 0.91
N LEU A 190 -1.95 7.90 -0.15
CA LEU A 190 -2.58 9.07 -0.76
C LEU A 190 -3.57 8.67 -1.86
N THR A 191 -4.62 9.46 -2.01
CA THR A 191 -5.45 9.42 -3.22
C THR A 191 -4.62 9.88 -4.43
N GLU A 192 -5.05 9.54 -5.64
CA GLU A 192 -4.34 9.88 -6.87
C GLU A 192 -4.10 11.39 -6.99
N LYS A 193 -5.12 12.21 -6.70
CA LYS A 193 -5.04 13.67 -6.70
C LYS A 193 -4.07 14.21 -5.64
N GLU A 194 -4.09 13.65 -4.43
CA GLU A 194 -3.15 14.06 -3.36
C GLU A 194 -1.72 13.66 -3.71
N ALA A 195 -1.51 12.48 -4.31
CA ALA A 195 -0.22 12.02 -4.78
C ALA A 195 0.34 12.94 -5.87
N GLU A 196 -0.49 13.33 -6.85
CA GLU A 196 -0.10 14.30 -7.89
C GLU A 196 0.31 15.64 -7.28
N GLN A 197 -0.49 16.20 -6.38
CA GLN A 197 -0.17 17.46 -5.69
C GLN A 197 1.13 17.37 -4.89
N PHE A 198 1.36 16.26 -4.20
CA PHE A 198 2.58 16.01 -3.44
C PHE A 198 3.82 15.93 -4.35
N LEU A 199 3.75 15.19 -5.44
CA LEU A 199 4.86 15.01 -6.37
C LEU A 199 5.18 16.29 -7.16
N GLU A 200 4.17 17.11 -7.51
CA GLU A 200 4.40 18.45 -8.06
C GLU A 200 5.09 19.38 -7.05
N CYS A 201 4.78 19.26 -5.76
CA CYS A 201 5.50 19.97 -4.71
C CYS A 201 6.96 19.52 -4.64
N VAL A 202 7.24 18.21 -4.64
CA VAL A 202 8.60 17.64 -4.68
C VAL A 202 9.39 18.18 -5.86
N LYS A 203 8.79 18.21 -7.05
CA LYS A 203 9.40 18.73 -8.27
C LYS A 203 9.83 20.21 -8.12
N LYS A 204 8.93 21.06 -7.61
CA LYS A 204 9.26 22.49 -7.33
C LYS A 204 10.40 22.64 -6.35
N VAL A 205 10.51 21.75 -5.36
CA VAL A 205 11.62 21.77 -4.39
C VAL A 205 12.92 21.30 -5.05
N ALA A 206 12.86 20.31 -5.93
CA ALA A 206 14.03 19.85 -6.68
C ALA A 206 14.60 20.94 -7.58
N GLU A 207 13.75 21.76 -8.23
CA GLU A 207 14.15 22.91 -9.03
C GLU A 207 14.94 23.97 -8.23
N LYS A 208 14.80 23.99 -6.88
CA LYS A 208 15.61 24.82 -5.97
C LYS A 208 16.99 24.22 -5.63
N GLY A 209 17.33 23.05 -6.21
CA GLY A 209 18.63 22.40 -6.05
C GLY A 209 18.68 21.30 -5.01
N ILE A 210 17.58 20.95 -4.34
CA ILE A 210 17.51 19.83 -3.40
C ILE A 210 17.30 18.54 -4.20
N ALA A 211 18.14 17.54 -3.97
CA ALA A 211 18.03 16.24 -4.64
C ALA A 211 17.05 15.32 -3.90
N PHE A 212 16.45 14.37 -4.64
CA PHE A 212 15.55 13.39 -4.08
C PHE A 212 15.91 11.97 -4.52
N ILE A 213 15.82 11.02 -3.58
CA ILE A 213 15.73 9.58 -3.89
C ILE A 213 14.30 9.16 -3.62
N PHE A 214 13.59 8.80 -4.68
CA PHE A 214 12.18 8.40 -4.66
C PHE A 214 12.07 6.88 -4.73
N ILE A 215 11.69 6.26 -3.63
CA ILE A 215 11.45 4.82 -3.55
C ILE A 215 9.95 4.61 -3.75
N SER A 216 9.58 3.91 -4.82
CA SER A 216 8.17 3.63 -5.13
C SER A 216 8.04 2.33 -5.91
N HIS A 217 6.91 1.68 -5.77
CA HIS A 217 6.48 0.57 -6.62
C HIS A 217 5.44 1.01 -7.67
N LYS A 218 4.99 2.27 -7.63
CA LYS A 218 4.06 2.86 -8.60
C LYS A 218 4.85 3.41 -9.80
N LEU A 219 5.01 2.58 -10.82
CA LEU A 219 5.89 2.86 -11.96
C LEU A 219 5.44 4.06 -12.81
N ASP A 220 4.14 4.36 -12.82
CA ASP A 220 3.60 5.55 -13.51
C ASP A 220 4.06 6.85 -12.84
N GLU A 221 4.10 6.89 -11.49
CA GLU A 221 4.66 8.02 -10.74
C GLU A 221 6.15 8.16 -11.01
N VAL A 222 6.91 7.05 -11.00
CA VAL A 222 8.34 7.03 -11.36
C VAL A 222 8.54 7.59 -12.76
N LYS A 223 7.81 7.10 -13.76
CA LYS A 223 7.91 7.54 -15.16
C LYS A 223 7.63 9.03 -15.34
N ARG A 224 6.68 9.57 -14.57
CA ARG A 224 6.20 10.96 -14.73
C ARG A 224 7.06 11.98 -13.98
N TYR A 225 7.64 11.62 -12.81
CA TYR A 225 8.22 12.57 -11.88
C TYR A 225 9.72 12.42 -11.66
N THR A 226 10.37 11.37 -12.16
CA THR A 226 11.81 11.17 -11.94
C THR A 226 12.63 11.39 -13.20
N HIS A 227 13.90 11.77 -13.01
CA HIS A 227 14.85 12.02 -14.10
C HIS A 227 15.63 10.77 -14.44
N HIS A 228 16.00 10.00 -13.40
CA HIS A 228 16.86 8.81 -13.51
C HIS A 228 16.27 7.67 -12.69
N THR A 229 16.46 6.43 -13.15
CA THR A 229 15.89 5.24 -12.50
C THR A 229 16.94 4.17 -12.30
N PHE A 230 17.19 3.83 -11.04
CA PHE A 230 17.97 2.70 -10.59
C PHE A 230 17.06 1.52 -10.30
N VAL A 231 17.36 0.35 -10.86
CA VAL A 231 16.58 -0.87 -10.64
C VAL A 231 17.41 -1.87 -9.86
N LEU A 232 16.94 -2.18 -8.66
CA LEU A 232 17.59 -3.14 -7.76
C LEU A 232 16.82 -4.46 -7.76
N ARG A 233 17.52 -5.59 -7.94
CA ARG A 233 16.95 -6.94 -7.88
C ARG A 233 17.94 -7.89 -7.22
N ASP A 234 17.48 -8.66 -6.21
CA ASP A 234 18.27 -9.66 -5.49
C ASP A 234 19.63 -9.14 -4.99
N GLY A 235 19.65 -7.85 -4.58
CA GLY A 235 20.84 -7.17 -4.09
C GLY A 235 21.81 -6.68 -5.17
N GLU A 236 21.48 -6.77 -6.45
CA GLU A 236 22.28 -6.32 -7.59
C GLU A 236 21.61 -5.15 -8.32
N MET A 237 22.42 -4.21 -8.83
CA MET A 237 21.95 -3.15 -9.70
C MET A 237 21.76 -3.71 -11.11
N VAL A 238 20.52 -3.97 -11.50
CA VAL A 238 20.17 -4.56 -12.82
C VAL A 238 19.73 -3.50 -13.83
N GLY A 239 19.61 -2.26 -13.43
CA GLY A 239 19.24 -1.14 -14.28
C GLY A 239 19.74 0.20 -13.75
N ASP A 240 20.26 1.01 -14.66
CA ASP A 240 20.79 2.37 -14.45
C ASP A 240 20.47 3.15 -15.73
N TYR A 241 19.34 3.86 -15.75
CA TYR A 241 18.78 4.43 -16.98
C TYR A 241 18.22 5.83 -16.76
N ASP A 242 18.29 6.63 -17.81
CA ASP A 242 17.43 7.83 -17.90
C ASP A 242 15.97 7.38 -17.90
N THR A 243 15.15 7.92 -16.99
CA THR A 243 13.74 7.50 -16.85
C THR A 243 12.95 7.72 -18.15
N ALA A 244 13.30 8.73 -18.93
CA ALA A 244 12.68 9.01 -20.22
C ALA A 244 12.81 7.85 -21.23
N GLU A 245 13.86 7.05 -21.11
CA GLU A 245 14.13 5.91 -22.02
C GLU A 245 13.43 4.62 -21.60
N LEU A 246 12.91 4.55 -20.37
CA LEU A 246 12.25 3.37 -19.83
C LEU A 246 10.74 3.44 -19.97
N SER A 247 10.11 2.39 -20.49
CA SER A 247 8.67 2.17 -20.34
C SER A 247 8.35 1.54 -18.98
N THR A 248 7.14 1.75 -18.47
CA THR A 248 6.67 1.13 -17.22
C THR A 248 6.72 -0.41 -17.29
N ILE A 249 6.43 -0.97 -18.46
CA ILE A 249 6.58 -2.42 -18.73
C ILE A 249 8.04 -2.84 -18.58
N LYS A 250 8.99 -2.10 -19.16
CA LYS A 250 10.41 -2.43 -19.05
C LYS A 250 10.94 -2.30 -17.63
N MET A 251 10.50 -1.28 -16.89
CA MET A 251 10.79 -1.15 -15.45
C MET A 251 10.31 -2.39 -14.68
N SER A 252 9.07 -2.83 -14.92
CA SER A 252 8.50 -4.02 -14.28
C SER A 252 9.27 -5.30 -14.63
N GLU A 253 9.65 -5.50 -15.91
CA GLU A 253 10.46 -6.65 -16.33
C GLU A 253 11.83 -6.70 -15.63
N LEU A 254 12.50 -5.55 -15.51
CA LEU A 254 13.79 -5.45 -14.83
C LEU A 254 13.65 -5.76 -13.33
N MET A 255 12.59 -5.28 -12.68
CA MET A 255 12.32 -5.54 -11.27
C MET A 255 12.09 -7.03 -11.00
N VAL A 256 11.23 -7.68 -11.80
CA VAL A 256 10.81 -9.08 -11.61
C VAL A 256 11.81 -10.08 -12.19
N GLY A 257 12.62 -9.68 -13.18
CA GLY A 257 13.63 -10.52 -13.82
C GLY A 257 13.10 -11.52 -14.86
N ARG A 258 11.84 -11.43 -15.19
CA ARG A 258 11.17 -12.23 -16.24
C ARG A 258 10.26 -11.32 -17.06
N LYS A 259 9.99 -11.68 -18.30
CA LYS A 259 9.00 -10.97 -19.11
C LYS A 259 7.67 -10.95 -18.35
N VAL A 260 7.13 -9.77 -18.14
CA VAL A 260 5.77 -9.62 -17.62
C VAL A 260 4.87 -9.99 -18.79
N GLU A 261 4.45 -11.25 -18.83
CA GLU A 261 3.28 -11.59 -19.63
C GLU A 261 2.13 -10.78 -19.04
N ILE A 262 1.66 -9.80 -19.79
CA ILE A 262 0.36 -9.21 -19.53
C ILE A 262 -0.58 -10.42 -19.53
N LEU A 263 -1.29 -10.63 -18.42
CA LEU A 263 -2.32 -11.67 -18.33
C LEU A 263 -3.38 -11.35 -19.39
N ASN A 264 -3.08 -11.64 -20.64
CA ASN A 264 -4.10 -11.80 -21.65
C ASN A 264 -4.78 -13.12 -21.26
N ARG A 265 -5.81 -13.02 -20.41
CA ARG A 265 -6.79 -14.07 -20.34
C ARG A 265 -7.27 -14.22 -21.78
N ASP A 266 -7.04 -15.39 -22.39
CA ASP A 266 -7.95 -15.84 -23.44
C ASP A 266 -9.32 -15.83 -22.78
N ILE A 267 -10.05 -14.73 -22.95
CA ILE A 267 -11.46 -14.62 -22.62
C ILE A 267 -12.09 -15.52 -23.69
N THR A 268 -11.87 -16.83 -23.56
CA THR A 268 -12.66 -17.80 -24.28
C THR A 268 -14.09 -17.48 -23.91
N GLU A 269 -14.93 -17.42 -24.92
CA GLU A 269 -16.39 -17.18 -24.86
C GLU A 269 -17.13 -18.17 -23.93
N GLU A 270 -16.40 -18.99 -23.17
CA GLU A 270 -16.94 -19.86 -22.13
C GLU A 270 -17.46 -19.01 -20.98
N SER A 271 -18.69 -18.62 -21.26
CA SER A 271 -19.80 -18.52 -20.36
C SER A 271 -19.91 -17.28 -19.48
N ALA A 272 -20.49 -16.26 -20.02
CA ALA A 272 -21.69 -15.80 -19.35
C ALA A 272 -22.88 -16.55 -20.01
N ASP A 273 -23.13 -17.79 -19.64
CA ASP A 273 -24.42 -18.39 -19.95
C ASP A 273 -25.48 -17.46 -19.39
N GLU A 274 -26.25 -16.81 -20.29
CA GLU A 274 -27.27 -15.83 -19.89
C GLU A 274 -28.33 -16.44 -18.95
N ASN A 275 -28.41 -17.76 -18.93
CA ASN A 275 -29.30 -18.56 -18.08
C ASN A 275 -28.72 -18.91 -16.69
N GLN A 276 -27.48 -18.53 -16.37
CA GLN A 276 -26.87 -18.85 -15.09
C GLN A 276 -27.50 -18.03 -13.96
N LYS A 277 -28.02 -18.72 -12.92
CA LYS A 277 -28.70 -18.09 -11.78
C LYS A 277 -27.74 -17.21 -10.98
N ALA A 278 -28.22 -16.03 -10.58
CA ALA A 278 -27.51 -15.17 -9.66
C ALA A 278 -27.31 -15.88 -8.31
N CYS A 279 -26.09 -15.80 -7.77
CA CYS A 279 -25.79 -16.29 -6.43
C CYS A 279 -25.83 -15.17 -5.38
N LEU A 280 -25.61 -13.91 -5.82
CA LEU A 280 -25.74 -12.71 -5.00
C LEU A 280 -26.54 -11.66 -5.78
N GLU A 281 -27.54 -11.04 -5.12
CA GLU A 281 -28.29 -9.92 -5.66
C GLU A 281 -28.39 -8.82 -4.61
N LEU A 282 -28.07 -7.60 -4.99
CA LEU A 282 -28.23 -6.39 -4.19
C LEU A 282 -29.29 -5.51 -4.84
N GLU A 283 -30.27 -5.06 -4.04
CA GLU A 283 -31.33 -4.15 -4.48
C GLU A 283 -31.39 -2.95 -3.53
N HIS A 284 -31.10 -1.76 -4.04
CA HIS A 284 -31.05 -0.51 -3.29
C HIS A 284 -30.22 -0.61 -1.99
N PHE A 285 -29.11 -1.34 -2.06
CA PHE A 285 -28.28 -1.61 -0.90
C PHE A 285 -27.43 -0.39 -0.56
N GLY A 286 -27.52 0.05 0.69
CA GLY A 286 -26.76 1.17 1.22
C GLY A 286 -26.02 0.78 2.50
N VAL A 287 -24.82 1.33 2.71
CA VAL A 287 -23.97 1.05 3.89
C VAL A 287 -23.41 2.35 4.44
N SER A 288 -23.51 2.53 5.76
CA SER A 288 -22.98 3.69 6.47
C SER A 288 -21.63 3.36 7.10
N MET A 289 -20.57 3.32 6.27
CA MET A 289 -19.19 3.15 6.72
C MET A 289 -18.47 4.50 6.68
N PRO A 290 -17.81 4.96 7.78
CA PRO A 290 -17.07 6.22 7.79
C PRO A 290 -16.01 6.28 6.68
N GLY A 291 -16.03 7.34 5.87
CA GLY A 291 -15.08 7.53 4.75
C GLY A 291 -15.42 6.74 3.47
N GLU A 292 -16.29 5.74 3.54
CA GLU A 292 -16.66 4.86 2.42
C GLU A 292 -18.19 4.57 2.48
N VAL A 293 -19.02 5.49 2.01
CA VAL A 293 -20.48 5.36 2.10
C VAL A 293 -21.07 4.84 0.79
N ALA A 294 -21.68 3.64 0.83
CA ALA A 294 -22.55 3.17 -0.26
C ALA A 294 -23.97 3.68 -0.03
N ARG A 295 -24.61 4.26 -1.06
CA ARG A 295 -25.92 4.92 -0.94
C ARG A 295 -27.03 4.13 -1.60
N ASP A 296 -26.77 3.63 -2.82
CA ASP A 296 -27.75 2.93 -3.64
C ASP A 296 -27.04 1.99 -4.61
N ILE A 297 -26.80 0.76 -4.14
CA ILE A 297 -26.08 -0.27 -4.88
C ILE A 297 -27.09 -1.32 -5.36
N THR A 298 -27.17 -1.49 -6.67
CA THR A 298 -28.03 -2.49 -7.31
C THR A 298 -27.24 -3.22 -8.37
N PHE A 299 -26.94 -4.50 -8.15
CA PHE A 299 -26.33 -5.41 -9.14
C PHE A 299 -26.55 -6.87 -8.75
N SER A 300 -26.26 -7.77 -9.69
CA SER A 300 -26.26 -9.21 -9.44
C SER A 300 -24.95 -9.85 -9.90
N VAL A 301 -24.53 -10.91 -9.18
CA VAL A 301 -23.33 -11.72 -9.49
C VAL A 301 -23.77 -13.15 -9.79
N LYS A 302 -23.27 -13.72 -10.88
CA LYS A 302 -23.56 -15.08 -11.31
C LYS A 302 -22.69 -16.09 -10.55
N LYS A 303 -23.18 -17.32 -10.37
CA LYS A 303 -22.40 -18.39 -9.72
C LYS A 303 -21.14 -18.70 -10.55
N GLY A 304 -19.99 -18.80 -9.91
CA GLY A 304 -18.71 -19.09 -10.57
C GLY A 304 -18.11 -17.92 -11.35
N GLU A 305 -18.72 -16.71 -11.26
CA GLU A 305 -18.18 -15.49 -11.85
C GLU A 305 -17.03 -14.91 -11.01
N ILE A 306 -16.06 -14.28 -11.64
CA ILE A 306 -15.16 -13.34 -10.98
C ILE A 306 -15.68 -11.94 -11.29
N PHE A 307 -16.26 -11.28 -10.29
CA PHE A 307 -16.90 -9.98 -10.41
C PHE A 307 -16.04 -8.88 -9.76
N GLY A 308 -15.78 -7.79 -10.49
CA GLY A 308 -15.01 -6.66 -10.01
C GLY A 308 -15.88 -5.54 -9.46
N ILE A 309 -15.44 -4.91 -8.39
CA ILE A 309 -16.00 -3.66 -7.87
C ILE A 309 -14.89 -2.61 -7.88
N GLY A 310 -14.96 -1.68 -8.84
CA GLY A 310 -13.99 -0.61 -9.06
C GLY A 310 -14.53 0.76 -8.68
N GLY A 311 -13.67 1.76 -8.64
CA GLY A 311 -14.01 3.14 -8.36
C GLY A 311 -12.91 3.85 -7.57
N LEU A 312 -13.00 5.17 -7.44
CA LEU A 312 -12.04 5.95 -6.66
C LEU A 312 -12.16 5.66 -5.16
N ALA A 313 -11.10 5.95 -4.41
CA ALA A 313 -11.13 5.86 -2.94
C ALA A 313 -12.18 6.83 -2.36
N GLY A 314 -12.88 6.42 -1.32
CA GLY A 314 -13.95 7.23 -0.71
C GLY A 314 -15.30 7.16 -1.42
N HIS A 315 -15.40 6.48 -2.57
CA HIS A 315 -16.64 6.39 -3.34
C HIS A 315 -17.58 5.25 -2.91
N GLY A 316 -17.27 4.54 -1.81
CA GLY A 316 -18.17 3.58 -1.20
C GLY A 316 -18.00 2.12 -1.63
N LYS A 317 -17.00 1.80 -2.47
CA LYS A 317 -16.79 0.44 -2.96
C LYS A 317 -16.42 -0.57 -1.86
N ILE A 318 -15.58 -0.16 -0.90
CA ILE A 318 -15.12 -1.00 0.21
C ILE A 318 -16.27 -1.34 1.16
N SER A 319 -17.20 -0.40 1.37
CA SER A 319 -18.31 -0.59 2.30
C SER A 319 -19.28 -1.71 1.89
N ILE A 320 -19.35 -2.06 0.59
CA ILE A 320 -20.29 -3.07 0.09
C ILE A 320 -20.06 -4.42 0.77
N ALA A 321 -18.83 -4.94 0.71
CA ALA A 321 -18.49 -6.20 1.37
C ALA A 321 -18.63 -6.12 2.89
N ASN A 322 -18.18 -5.02 3.49
CA ASN A 322 -18.31 -4.78 4.94
C ASN A 322 -19.75 -4.74 5.42
N GLY A 323 -20.67 -4.15 4.62
CA GLY A 323 -22.10 -4.12 4.93
C GLY A 323 -22.77 -5.48 4.78
N ILE A 324 -22.46 -6.26 3.72
CA ILE A 324 -22.95 -7.62 3.54
C ILE A 324 -22.51 -8.53 4.70
N MET A 325 -21.29 -8.30 5.21
CA MET A 325 -20.78 -9.03 6.37
C MET A 325 -21.35 -8.54 7.71
N GLY A 326 -22.23 -7.54 7.72
CA GLY A 326 -22.84 -6.99 8.94
C GLY A 326 -21.86 -6.25 9.86
N LEU A 327 -20.76 -5.73 9.32
CA LEU A 327 -19.77 -4.98 10.09
C LEU A 327 -20.15 -3.51 10.26
N TYR A 328 -20.99 -2.99 9.37
CA TYR A 328 -21.53 -1.62 9.42
C TYR A 328 -23.03 -1.61 9.15
N PRO A 329 -23.76 -0.63 9.68
CA PRO A 329 -25.19 -0.50 9.44
C PRO A 329 -25.52 -0.42 7.95
N SER A 330 -26.43 -1.25 7.51
CA SER A 330 -26.84 -1.33 6.11
C SER A 330 -28.37 -1.26 5.96
N LYS A 331 -28.82 -0.95 4.75
CA LYS A 331 -30.24 -0.90 4.35
C LYS A 331 -30.39 -1.46 2.94
N GLY A 332 -31.62 -1.77 2.52
CA GLY A 332 -31.89 -2.38 1.23
C GLY A 332 -32.00 -3.89 1.33
N SER A 333 -32.03 -4.58 0.19
CA SER A 333 -32.20 -6.03 0.10
C SER A 333 -30.91 -6.70 -0.36
N VAL A 334 -30.55 -7.80 0.32
CA VAL A 334 -29.47 -8.71 -0.08
C VAL A 334 -30.07 -10.09 -0.22
N LYS A 335 -29.93 -10.70 -1.41
CA LYS A 335 -30.32 -12.09 -1.64
C LYS A 335 -29.07 -12.92 -1.91
N ILE A 336 -28.95 -14.03 -1.19
CA ILE A 336 -27.88 -15.02 -1.37
C ILE A 336 -28.53 -16.32 -1.80
N HIS A 337 -28.11 -16.85 -2.95
CA HIS A 337 -28.74 -18.04 -3.57
C HIS A 337 -30.27 -17.93 -3.71
N GLY A 338 -30.76 -16.70 -4.00
CA GLY A 338 -32.19 -16.40 -4.16
C GLY A 338 -32.97 -16.21 -2.83
N LYS A 339 -32.31 -16.35 -1.67
CA LYS A 339 -32.90 -16.18 -0.35
C LYS A 339 -32.55 -14.78 0.19
N THR A 340 -33.57 -14.01 0.60
CA THR A 340 -33.34 -12.71 1.27
C THR A 340 -32.71 -12.91 2.63
N MET A 341 -31.61 -12.20 2.90
CA MET A 341 -30.82 -12.29 4.12
C MET A 341 -30.94 -11.07 5.01
N ASP A 342 -30.97 -11.33 6.32
CA ASP A 342 -30.69 -10.29 7.32
C ASP A 342 -29.19 -10.18 7.54
N VAL A 343 -28.53 -9.26 6.82
CA VAL A 343 -27.08 -9.07 6.89
C VAL A 343 -26.63 -8.30 8.14
N SER A 344 -27.53 -7.97 9.07
CA SER A 344 -27.14 -7.36 10.35
C SER A 344 -26.36 -8.33 11.26
N LYS A 345 -26.37 -9.62 10.94
CA LYS A 345 -25.72 -10.68 11.72
C LYS A 345 -24.63 -11.39 10.89
N THR A 346 -23.40 -11.09 11.15
CA THR A 346 -22.22 -11.69 10.46
C THR A 346 -22.25 -13.23 10.44
N ASN A 347 -22.70 -13.88 11.51
CA ASN A 347 -22.75 -15.34 11.56
C ASN A 347 -23.74 -15.92 10.53
N ASP A 348 -24.85 -15.26 10.26
CA ASP A 348 -25.84 -15.75 9.30
C ASP A 348 -25.28 -15.68 7.88
N THR A 349 -24.56 -14.59 7.55
CA THR A 349 -23.87 -14.43 6.26
C THR A 349 -22.78 -15.50 6.06
N LEU A 350 -21.97 -15.76 7.10
CA LEU A 350 -20.94 -16.80 7.06
C LEU A 350 -21.52 -18.21 6.89
N ASN A 351 -22.69 -18.49 7.50
CA ASN A 351 -23.36 -19.78 7.40
C ASN A 351 -23.95 -20.04 6.00
N GLU A 352 -24.33 -18.98 5.27
CA GLU A 352 -24.82 -19.08 3.88
C GLU A 352 -23.67 -19.18 2.85
N GLY A 353 -22.45 -19.47 3.30
CA GLY A 353 -21.32 -19.77 2.42
C GLY A 353 -20.58 -18.56 1.89
N ILE A 354 -20.71 -17.40 2.53
CA ILE A 354 -19.88 -16.22 2.20
C ILE A 354 -18.64 -16.17 3.12
N ALA A 355 -17.47 -15.89 2.54
CA ALA A 355 -16.28 -15.51 3.29
C ALA A 355 -15.73 -14.18 2.80
N PHE A 356 -14.96 -13.51 3.65
CA PHE A 356 -14.45 -12.17 3.41
C PHE A 356 -12.98 -12.05 3.78
N VAL A 357 -12.19 -11.49 2.87
CA VAL A 357 -10.82 -11.02 3.09
C VAL A 357 -10.83 -9.51 3.09
N SER A 358 -10.60 -8.92 4.25
CA SER A 358 -10.63 -7.46 4.47
C SER A 358 -9.44 -6.76 3.83
N GLU A 359 -9.64 -5.50 3.48
CA GLU A 359 -8.60 -4.55 3.05
C GLU A 359 -7.59 -4.24 4.15
N ASP A 360 -8.01 -4.29 5.41
CA ASP A 360 -7.12 -4.14 6.58
C ASP A 360 -6.57 -5.50 7.03
N ARG A 361 -5.53 -5.93 6.34
CA ARG A 361 -4.84 -7.18 6.60
C ARG A 361 -4.26 -7.25 8.02
N ARG A 362 -3.66 -6.16 8.50
CA ARG A 362 -2.90 -6.15 9.76
C ARG A 362 -3.75 -5.86 10.99
N GLY A 363 -4.73 -4.97 10.88
CA GLY A 363 -5.59 -4.59 12.00
C GLY A 363 -6.74 -5.56 12.23
N VAL A 364 -7.33 -6.09 11.14
CA VAL A 364 -8.53 -6.94 11.19
C VAL A 364 -8.28 -8.35 10.66
N GLY A 365 -7.50 -8.46 9.58
CA GLY A 365 -7.34 -9.71 8.84
C GLY A 365 -6.53 -10.78 9.56
N LEU A 366 -5.53 -10.42 10.37
CA LEU A 366 -4.56 -11.35 10.95
C LEU A 366 -4.26 -11.06 12.42
N MET A 367 -4.01 -12.12 13.18
CA MET A 367 -3.40 -12.06 14.50
C MET A 367 -1.87 -12.16 14.30
N LEU A 368 -1.19 -11.01 14.22
CA LEU A 368 0.20 -10.91 13.76
C LEU A 368 1.20 -11.68 14.62
N ASP A 369 1.00 -11.72 15.94
CA ASP A 369 1.88 -12.40 16.89
C ASP A 369 1.65 -13.93 16.92
N GLU A 370 0.56 -14.41 16.36
CA GLU A 370 0.18 -15.82 16.36
C GLU A 370 0.71 -16.57 15.14
N SER A 371 0.74 -17.90 15.25
CA SER A 371 1.19 -18.81 14.20
C SER A 371 0.32 -18.75 12.94
N ILE A 372 0.89 -19.15 11.80
CA ILE A 372 0.17 -19.34 10.54
C ILE A 372 -0.99 -20.32 10.75
N GLU A 373 -0.73 -21.44 11.43
CA GLU A 373 -1.73 -22.49 11.70
C GLU A 373 -2.95 -21.93 12.45
N LEU A 374 -2.73 -21.17 13.52
CA LEU A 374 -3.83 -20.59 14.30
C LEU A 374 -4.61 -19.55 13.49
N ASN A 375 -3.91 -18.70 12.74
CA ASN A 375 -4.55 -17.73 11.85
C ASN A 375 -5.46 -18.41 10.82
N ILE A 376 -5.03 -19.52 10.23
CA ILE A 376 -5.82 -20.25 9.23
C ILE A 376 -7.03 -20.93 9.87
N SER A 377 -6.86 -21.58 11.02
CA SER A 377 -7.88 -22.46 11.60
C SER A 377 -8.97 -21.76 12.40
N ILE A 378 -8.67 -20.59 13.00
CA ILE A 378 -9.53 -19.95 14.01
C ILE A 378 -10.91 -19.56 13.50
N ALA A 379 -11.03 -19.12 12.24
CA ALA A 379 -12.31 -18.75 11.65
C ALA A 379 -13.30 -19.92 11.61
N ALA A 380 -12.82 -21.10 11.30
CA ALA A 380 -13.65 -22.30 11.17
C ALA A 380 -13.99 -22.97 12.52
N LEU A 381 -13.24 -22.67 13.58
CA LEU A 381 -13.53 -23.19 14.92
C LEU A 381 -14.95 -22.85 15.37
N LYS A 382 -15.31 -21.57 15.30
CA LYS A 382 -16.60 -21.06 15.77
C LYS A 382 -17.71 -21.24 14.73
N THR A 383 -17.41 -21.02 13.46
CA THR A 383 -18.42 -20.94 12.39
C THR A 383 -18.82 -22.32 11.87
N LYS A 384 -17.85 -23.21 11.67
CA LYS A 384 -18.09 -24.56 11.08
C LYS A 384 -17.86 -25.69 12.08
N ASN A 385 -17.53 -25.42 13.34
CA ASN A 385 -17.11 -26.41 14.34
C ASN A 385 -15.99 -27.34 13.84
N ARG A 386 -15.14 -26.85 12.91
CA ARG A 386 -13.96 -27.59 12.43
C ARG A 386 -12.84 -27.50 13.46
N PHE A 387 -11.95 -28.47 13.43
CA PHE A 387 -10.82 -28.59 14.35
C PHE A 387 -11.26 -28.67 15.83
N ILE A 388 -12.43 -29.28 16.06
CA ILE A 388 -12.95 -29.55 17.39
C ILE A 388 -13.15 -31.05 17.54
N THR A 389 -12.46 -31.65 18.51
CA THR A 389 -12.69 -33.05 18.96
C THR A 389 -13.44 -33.04 20.29
N LYS A 390 -14.40 -33.94 20.46
CA LYS A 390 -15.12 -34.07 21.75
C LYS A 390 -14.54 -35.24 22.53
N LYS A 391 -14.02 -34.99 23.73
CA LYS A 391 -13.61 -36.01 24.68
C LYS A 391 -14.50 -35.91 25.92
N PHE A 392 -15.20 -36.97 26.25
CA PHE A 392 -16.16 -36.98 27.35
C PHE A 392 -17.23 -35.88 27.26
N GLY A 393 -17.67 -35.55 26.03
CA GLY A 393 -18.66 -34.50 25.80
C GLY A 393 -18.09 -33.05 25.82
N ILE A 394 -16.84 -32.88 26.21
CA ILE A 394 -16.17 -31.58 26.27
C ILE A 394 -15.46 -31.29 24.95
N PRO A 395 -15.67 -30.11 24.33
CA PRO A 395 -14.98 -29.72 23.10
C PRO A 395 -13.50 -29.35 23.38
N PHE A 396 -12.58 -29.93 22.61
CA PHE A 396 -11.17 -29.62 22.63
C PHE A 396 -10.70 -29.23 21.23
N TYR A 397 -9.75 -28.32 21.17
CA TYR A 397 -9.10 -27.95 19.92
C TYR A 397 -8.30 -29.11 19.33
N ASP A 398 -8.63 -29.50 18.10
CA ASP A 398 -7.89 -30.49 17.32
C ASP A 398 -6.69 -29.84 16.64
N LYS A 399 -5.64 -29.59 17.42
CA LYS A 399 -4.40 -29.00 16.94
C LYS A 399 -3.76 -29.82 15.82
N LYS A 400 -3.90 -31.14 15.83
CA LYS A 400 -3.31 -32.03 14.82
C LYS A 400 -3.98 -31.83 13.46
N GLY A 401 -5.31 -31.85 13.42
CA GLY A 401 -6.06 -31.60 12.19
C GLY A 401 -5.85 -30.18 11.66
N ALA A 402 -5.75 -29.18 12.56
CA ALA A 402 -5.45 -27.81 12.17
C ALA A 402 -4.06 -27.66 11.54
N ILE A 403 -3.03 -28.31 12.09
CA ILE A 403 -1.67 -28.35 11.53
C ILE A 403 -1.65 -29.00 10.15
N GLU A 404 -2.32 -30.14 9.98
CA GLU A 404 -2.40 -30.83 8.69
C GLU A 404 -3.06 -29.96 7.62
N TYR A 405 -4.15 -29.29 7.97
CA TYR A 405 -4.83 -28.36 7.08
C TYR A 405 -3.96 -27.13 6.76
N ALA A 406 -3.29 -26.54 7.75
CA ALA A 406 -2.40 -25.42 7.53
C ALA A 406 -1.23 -25.77 6.58
N LYS A 407 -0.62 -26.95 6.74
CA LYS A 407 0.41 -27.46 5.82
C LYS A 407 -0.11 -27.55 4.39
N LYS A 408 -1.31 -28.11 4.22
CA LYS A 408 -1.98 -28.19 2.92
C LYS A 408 -2.18 -26.80 2.29
N MET A 409 -2.67 -25.82 3.06
CA MET A 409 -2.87 -24.45 2.56
C MET A 409 -1.56 -23.73 2.24
N ILE A 410 -0.50 -23.99 3.02
CA ILE A 410 0.83 -23.46 2.75
C ILE A 410 1.33 -23.93 1.39
N GLU A 411 1.12 -25.20 1.06
CA GLU A 411 1.51 -25.80 -0.23
C GLU A 411 0.59 -25.33 -1.38
N GLU A 412 -0.74 -25.39 -1.21
CA GLU A 412 -1.71 -25.01 -2.26
C GLU A 412 -1.57 -23.54 -2.69
N LEU A 413 -1.29 -22.63 -1.75
CA LEU A 413 -1.16 -21.20 -1.99
C LEU A 413 0.30 -20.74 -2.13
N ASP A 414 1.27 -21.65 -2.09
CA ASP A 414 2.70 -21.32 -2.13
C ASP A 414 3.06 -20.23 -1.11
N ILE A 415 2.72 -20.45 0.18
CA ILE A 415 3.06 -19.51 1.25
C ILE A 415 4.52 -19.72 1.63
N ARG A 416 5.39 -18.75 1.32
CA ARG A 416 6.81 -18.82 1.67
C ARG A 416 7.02 -18.55 3.16
N CYS A 417 7.28 -19.58 3.91
CA CYS A 417 7.49 -19.57 5.36
C CYS A 417 8.46 -20.65 5.80
N THR A 418 8.94 -20.57 7.04
CA THR A 418 9.77 -21.62 7.67
C THR A 418 8.96 -22.79 8.20
N GLY A 419 7.62 -22.64 8.26
CA GLY A 419 6.67 -23.67 8.67
C GLY A 419 5.42 -23.08 9.33
N TYR A 420 4.45 -23.95 9.60
CA TYR A 420 3.12 -23.58 10.13
C TYR A 420 3.14 -22.86 11.49
N ALA A 421 4.19 -23.07 12.28
CA ALA A 421 4.35 -22.46 13.61
C ALA A 421 4.95 -21.02 13.57
N GLN A 422 5.35 -20.55 12.38
CA GLN A 422 5.95 -19.22 12.23
C GLN A 422 4.92 -18.13 12.55
N PRO A 423 5.28 -17.10 13.37
CA PRO A 423 4.42 -15.93 13.58
C PRO A 423 4.19 -15.15 12.29
N VAL A 424 2.94 -14.77 12.02
CA VAL A 424 2.55 -14.13 10.75
C VAL A 424 3.22 -12.78 10.54
N LYS A 425 3.54 -12.04 11.62
CA LYS A 425 4.25 -10.75 11.53
C LYS A 425 5.60 -10.83 10.81
N SER A 426 6.25 -11.99 10.80
CA SER A 426 7.56 -12.19 10.15
C SER A 426 7.47 -12.50 8.66
N LEU A 427 6.26 -12.65 8.12
CA LEU A 427 6.03 -12.88 6.70
C LEU A 427 6.04 -11.57 5.89
N SER A 428 6.43 -11.65 4.61
CA SER A 428 6.21 -10.57 3.66
C SER A 428 4.71 -10.27 3.45
N GLY A 429 4.39 -9.06 2.97
CA GLY A 429 3.01 -8.65 2.72
C GLY A 429 2.22 -9.61 1.84
N GLY A 430 2.82 -10.11 0.76
CA GLY A 430 2.17 -11.08 -0.13
C GLY A 430 1.89 -12.42 0.56
N ASN A 431 2.81 -12.92 1.40
CA ASN A 431 2.58 -14.15 2.16
C ASN A 431 1.54 -13.95 3.28
N GLN A 432 1.49 -12.79 3.93
CA GLN A 432 0.43 -12.44 4.87
C GLN A 432 -0.94 -12.46 4.18
N GLN A 433 -1.04 -11.92 2.95
CA GLN A 433 -2.28 -11.93 2.17
C GLN A 433 -2.73 -13.37 1.82
N LYS A 434 -1.79 -14.22 1.45
CA LYS A 434 -2.07 -15.65 1.21
C LYS A 434 -2.58 -16.35 2.48
N VAL A 435 -2.10 -15.99 3.67
CA VAL A 435 -2.64 -16.50 4.95
C VAL A 435 -4.08 -16.00 5.17
N CYS A 436 -4.40 -14.73 4.84
CA CYS A 436 -5.79 -14.24 4.90
C CYS A 436 -6.73 -15.04 3.98
N ILE A 437 -6.28 -15.32 2.74
CA ILE A 437 -7.03 -16.14 1.79
C ILE A 437 -7.19 -17.57 2.32
N ALA A 438 -6.12 -18.20 2.82
CA ALA A 438 -6.17 -19.53 3.43
C ALA A 438 -7.18 -19.60 4.59
N ARG A 439 -7.20 -18.58 5.45
CA ARG A 439 -8.17 -18.42 6.54
C ARG A 439 -9.61 -18.38 6.02
N ALA A 440 -9.88 -17.59 4.98
CA ALA A 440 -11.19 -17.50 4.37
C ALA A 440 -11.62 -18.84 3.73
N LEU A 441 -10.71 -19.53 3.06
CA LEU A 441 -10.95 -20.83 2.43
C LEU A 441 -11.24 -21.95 3.44
N THR A 442 -10.83 -21.81 4.70
CA THR A 442 -11.15 -22.77 5.76
C THR A 442 -12.66 -22.84 6.03
N LEU A 443 -13.40 -21.80 5.65
CA LEU A 443 -14.86 -21.74 5.74
C LEU A 443 -15.57 -22.47 4.58
N GLU A 444 -14.83 -22.93 3.56
CA GLU A 444 -15.36 -23.56 2.34
C GLU A 444 -16.46 -22.70 1.68
N PRO A 445 -16.12 -21.45 1.28
CA PRO A 445 -17.12 -20.52 0.78
C PRO A 445 -17.59 -20.84 -0.63
N ASP A 446 -18.87 -20.59 -0.91
CA ASP A 446 -19.42 -20.51 -2.27
C ASP A 446 -19.12 -19.14 -2.91
N ILE A 447 -19.09 -18.08 -2.09
CA ILE A 447 -18.80 -16.69 -2.48
C ILE A 447 -17.67 -16.16 -1.60
N LEU A 448 -16.61 -15.70 -2.24
CA LEU A 448 -15.43 -15.11 -1.58
C LEU A 448 -15.31 -13.63 -1.96
N PHE A 449 -15.52 -12.74 -1.00
CA PHE A 449 -15.17 -11.34 -1.13
C PHE A 449 -13.71 -11.11 -0.80
N VAL A 450 -13.01 -10.35 -1.65
CA VAL A 450 -11.61 -9.97 -1.45
C VAL A 450 -11.45 -8.48 -1.70
N SER A 451 -11.28 -7.72 -0.62
CA SER A 451 -11.11 -6.27 -0.70
C SER A 451 -9.64 -5.89 -0.76
N GLU A 452 -9.27 -5.11 -1.79
CA GLU A 452 -7.92 -4.57 -2.02
C GLU A 452 -6.82 -5.65 -1.86
N PRO A 453 -6.90 -6.80 -2.59
CA PRO A 453 -6.05 -7.97 -2.34
C PRO A 453 -4.55 -7.72 -2.49
N THR A 454 -4.18 -6.70 -3.24
CA THR A 454 -2.81 -6.41 -3.63
C THR A 454 -2.26 -5.12 -3.04
N ARG A 455 -3.05 -4.44 -2.20
CA ARG A 455 -2.66 -3.18 -1.57
C ARG A 455 -1.41 -3.33 -0.69
N GLY A 456 -0.39 -2.51 -0.97
CA GLY A 456 0.88 -2.54 -0.24
C GLY A 456 1.68 -3.84 -0.45
N ILE A 457 1.57 -4.44 -1.63
CA ILE A 457 2.26 -5.66 -2.03
C ILE A 457 3.08 -5.35 -3.29
N ASP A 458 4.25 -5.96 -3.41
CA ASP A 458 5.11 -5.82 -4.58
C ASP A 458 4.49 -6.44 -5.86
N ILE A 459 4.96 -5.96 -7.03
CA ILE A 459 4.40 -6.33 -8.34
C ILE A 459 4.43 -7.85 -8.58
N GLY A 460 5.51 -8.52 -8.18
CA GLY A 460 5.66 -9.97 -8.36
C GLY A 460 4.64 -10.75 -7.51
N ALA A 461 4.45 -10.34 -6.26
CA ALA A 461 3.49 -10.95 -5.36
C ALA A 461 2.03 -10.58 -5.72
N LYS A 462 1.75 -9.40 -6.30
CA LYS A 462 0.43 -9.04 -6.83
C LYS A 462 -0.06 -10.09 -7.84
N LYS A 463 0.77 -10.39 -8.85
CA LYS A 463 0.44 -11.40 -9.86
C LYS A 463 0.13 -12.75 -9.23
N MET A 464 0.96 -13.21 -8.29
CA MET A 464 0.76 -14.50 -7.61
C MET A 464 -0.57 -14.58 -6.84
N ILE A 465 -1.00 -13.48 -6.23
CA ILE A 465 -2.29 -13.41 -5.51
C ILE A 465 -3.45 -13.48 -6.51
N LEU A 466 -3.41 -12.71 -7.59
CA LEU A 466 -4.44 -12.73 -8.62
C LEU A 466 -4.52 -14.10 -9.30
N ASP A 467 -3.39 -14.72 -9.65
CA ASP A 467 -3.32 -16.09 -10.18
C ASP A 467 -3.93 -17.11 -9.21
N SER A 468 -3.70 -16.93 -7.89
CA SER A 468 -4.30 -17.80 -6.87
C SER A 468 -5.82 -17.68 -6.83
N LEU A 469 -6.37 -16.48 -7.01
CA LEU A 469 -7.83 -16.26 -7.07
C LEU A 469 -8.44 -16.84 -8.35
N LEU A 470 -7.76 -16.69 -9.50
CA LEU A 470 -8.16 -17.34 -10.76
C LEU A 470 -8.18 -18.87 -10.64
N LYS A 471 -7.13 -19.43 -10.08
CA LYS A 471 -7.02 -20.87 -9.84
C LYS A 471 -8.13 -21.38 -8.93
N LEU A 472 -8.41 -20.66 -7.84
CA LEU A 472 -9.48 -20.97 -6.90
C LEU A 472 -10.85 -20.99 -7.59
N ASN A 473 -11.15 -19.97 -8.39
CA ASN A 473 -12.39 -19.91 -9.16
C ASN A 473 -12.49 -21.08 -10.14
N LYS A 474 -11.44 -21.32 -10.95
CA LYS A 474 -11.43 -22.34 -12.00
C LYS A 474 -11.49 -23.77 -11.44
N GLU A 475 -10.72 -24.09 -10.38
CA GLU A 475 -10.59 -25.45 -9.85
C GLU A 475 -11.68 -25.81 -8.84
N LYS A 476 -12.14 -24.84 -8.05
CA LYS A 476 -13.12 -25.07 -6.95
C LYS A 476 -14.51 -24.48 -7.25
N GLY A 477 -14.68 -23.77 -8.36
CA GLY A 477 -15.97 -23.16 -8.75
C GLY A 477 -16.46 -22.04 -7.80
N VAL A 478 -15.56 -21.48 -6.98
CA VAL A 478 -15.89 -20.41 -6.03
C VAL A 478 -16.19 -19.13 -6.81
N THR A 479 -17.31 -18.48 -6.50
CA THR A 479 -17.60 -17.13 -7.00
C THR A 479 -16.69 -16.14 -6.27
N VAL A 480 -15.93 -15.33 -7.01
CA VAL A 480 -14.99 -14.37 -6.39
C VAL A 480 -15.45 -12.96 -6.69
N ILE A 481 -15.56 -12.12 -5.66
CA ILE A 481 -15.90 -10.70 -5.78
C ILE A 481 -14.69 -9.90 -5.31
N ILE A 482 -14.05 -9.19 -6.24
CA ILE A 482 -12.82 -8.45 -5.97
C ILE A 482 -13.14 -6.96 -5.94
N THR A 483 -12.84 -6.30 -4.83
CA THR A 483 -12.85 -4.84 -4.75
C THR A 483 -11.43 -4.32 -4.90
N SER A 484 -11.16 -3.43 -5.87
CA SER A 484 -9.85 -2.81 -6.05
C SER A 484 -9.96 -1.36 -6.53
N SER A 485 -9.01 -0.55 -6.11
CA SER A 485 -8.78 0.81 -6.62
C SER A 485 -7.99 0.80 -7.94
N GLU A 486 -7.29 -0.30 -8.24
CA GLU A 486 -6.48 -0.47 -9.44
C GLU A 486 -7.32 -1.14 -10.54
N LEU A 487 -7.79 -0.36 -11.50
CA LEU A 487 -8.62 -0.87 -12.61
C LEU A 487 -7.92 -1.96 -13.42
N ALA A 488 -6.62 -1.82 -13.65
CA ALA A 488 -5.81 -2.80 -14.38
C ALA A 488 -5.85 -4.20 -13.72
N GLU A 489 -5.88 -4.27 -12.38
CA GLU A 489 -6.02 -5.54 -11.66
C GLU A 489 -7.37 -6.18 -11.92
N LEU A 490 -8.46 -5.40 -11.80
CA LEU A 490 -9.81 -5.91 -12.05
C LEU A 490 -9.96 -6.39 -13.49
N ARG A 491 -9.45 -5.64 -14.46
CA ARG A 491 -9.50 -6.01 -15.87
C ARG A 491 -8.73 -7.29 -16.19
N SER A 492 -7.66 -7.57 -15.44
CA SER A 492 -6.84 -8.77 -15.68
C SER A 492 -7.49 -10.07 -15.23
N VAL A 493 -8.44 -10.03 -14.29
CA VAL A 493 -9.00 -11.26 -13.68
C VAL A 493 -10.53 -11.34 -13.69
N CYS A 494 -11.25 -10.20 -13.72
CA CYS A 494 -12.71 -10.19 -13.63
C CYS A 494 -13.39 -10.45 -14.98
N ASN A 495 -14.61 -10.96 -14.94
CA ASN A 495 -15.49 -11.09 -16.11
C ASN A 495 -16.22 -9.77 -16.38
N ARG A 496 -16.84 -9.21 -15.34
CA ARG A 496 -17.53 -7.92 -15.35
C ARG A 496 -17.05 -7.06 -14.17
N ILE A 497 -17.13 -5.75 -14.33
CA ILE A 497 -16.68 -4.78 -13.34
C ILE A 497 -17.78 -3.73 -13.14
N ALA A 498 -18.29 -3.62 -11.91
CA ALA A 498 -19.16 -2.52 -11.50
C ALA A 498 -18.29 -1.34 -11.05
N ILE A 499 -18.50 -0.18 -11.61
CA ILE A 499 -17.85 1.06 -11.20
C ILE A 499 -18.74 1.79 -10.21
N ILE A 500 -18.20 2.07 -9.03
CA ILE A 500 -18.88 2.79 -7.96
C ILE A 500 -18.39 4.23 -7.94
N THR A 501 -19.35 5.16 -8.04
CA THR A 501 -19.09 6.60 -7.99
C THR A 501 -20.10 7.24 -7.05
N GLU A 502 -19.62 8.03 -6.08
CA GLU A 502 -20.44 8.72 -5.07
C GLU A 502 -21.44 7.81 -4.33
N GLY A 503 -21.05 6.55 -4.11
CA GLY A 503 -21.87 5.56 -3.40
C GLY A 503 -22.96 4.90 -4.24
N LYS A 504 -22.92 5.02 -5.56
CA LYS A 504 -23.87 4.42 -6.50
C LYS A 504 -23.15 3.63 -7.58
N VAL A 505 -23.85 2.69 -8.19
CA VAL A 505 -23.36 2.00 -9.41
C VAL A 505 -23.47 2.96 -10.59
N ALA A 506 -22.33 3.46 -11.07
CA ALA A 506 -22.27 4.30 -12.26
C ALA A 506 -22.49 3.48 -13.55
N GLY A 507 -22.05 2.24 -13.56
CA GLY A 507 -22.24 1.30 -14.66
C GLY A 507 -21.53 -0.02 -14.39
N ILE A 508 -21.88 -1.04 -15.19
CA ILE A 508 -21.24 -2.36 -15.17
C ILE A 508 -20.74 -2.65 -16.57
N LEU A 509 -19.44 -2.86 -16.71
CA LEU A 509 -18.77 -3.11 -17.98
C LEU A 509 -18.13 -4.51 -17.98
N ARG A 510 -17.91 -5.07 -19.15
CA ARG A 510 -17.03 -6.23 -19.31
C ARG A 510 -15.59 -5.78 -19.14
N SER A 511 -14.72 -6.66 -18.65
CA SER A 511 -13.30 -6.32 -18.44
C SER A 511 -12.52 -5.97 -19.72
N ASP A 512 -13.00 -6.40 -20.88
CA ASP A 512 -12.43 -6.15 -22.22
C ASP A 512 -12.93 -4.85 -22.89
N GLU A 513 -13.85 -4.12 -22.27
CA GLU A 513 -14.32 -2.83 -22.77
C GLU A 513 -13.21 -1.76 -22.76
N ASP A 514 -13.38 -0.72 -23.59
CA ASP A 514 -12.41 0.34 -23.75
C ASP A 514 -12.14 1.14 -22.47
N ASP A 515 -10.87 1.52 -22.25
CA ASP A 515 -10.43 2.28 -21.05
C ASP A 515 -11.20 3.58 -20.86
N TYR A 516 -11.54 4.29 -21.94
CA TYR A 516 -12.26 5.56 -21.84
C TYR A 516 -13.65 5.39 -21.20
N LYS A 517 -14.34 4.25 -21.39
CA LYS A 517 -15.64 3.98 -20.79
C LYS A 517 -15.53 3.85 -19.27
N PHE A 518 -14.49 3.16 -18.79
CA PHE A 518 -14.18 3.07 -17.37
C PHE A 518 -13.86 4.44 -16.77
N GLY A 519 -13.04 5.24 -17.48
CA GLY A 519 -12.69 6.60 -17.07
C GLY A 519 -13.92 7.51 -16.93
N LEU A 520 -14.84 7.46 -17.89
CA LEU A 520 -16.11 8.20 -17.83
C LEU A 520 -16.97 7.82 -16.63
N LEU A 521 -17.15 6.52 -16.38
CA LEU A 521 -17.92 6.06 -15.23
C LEU A 521 -17.25 6.45 -13.90
N MET A 522 -15.92 6.41 -13.82
CA MET A 522 -15.16 6.82 -12.63
C MET A 522 -15.26 8.33 -12.36
N SER A 523 -15.36 9.16 -13.39
CA SER A 523 -15.57 10.61 -13.27
C SER A 523 -17.01 11.01 -12.93
N GLY A 524 -17.93 10.05 -12.88
CA GLY A 524 -19.37 10.31 -12.64
C GLY A 524 -20.15 10.76 -13.88
N SER A 525 -19.51 10.74 -15.06
CA SER A 525 -20.16 11.09 -16.35
C SER A 525 -20.91 9.87 -16.91
N LYS A 526 -22.11 10.10 -17.46
CA LYS A 526 -22.83 9.01 -18.13
C LYS A 526 -22.25 8.78 -19.53
N VAL A 527 -22.06 7.53 -19.91
CA VAL A 527 -21.56 7.13 -21.26
C VAL A 527 -22.43 7.69 -22.38
N GLU A 528 -23.73 7.87 -22.13
CA GLU A 528 -24.68 8.44 -23.10
C GLU A 528 -24.49 9.95 -23.32
N ASP A 529 -24.06 10.69 -22.28
CA ASP A 529 -23.84 12.14 -22.38
C ASP A 529 -22.54 12.44 -23.15
N ALA A 530 -21.50 11.63 -22.97
CA ALA A 530 -20.24 11.77 -23.71
C ALA A 530 -20.37 11.42 -25.20
N LYS A 531 -21.27 10.49 -25.59
CA LYS A 531 -21.59 10.24 -27.01
C LYS A 531 -22.27 11.43 -27.69
N LYS A 532 -23.13 12.13 -26.94
CA LYS A 532 -23.82 13.34 -27.48
C LYS A 532 -22.89 14.55 -27.60
N GLU A 533 -21.81 14.61 -26.82
CA GLU A 533 -20.78 15.65 -26.95
C GLU A 533 -19.85 15.34 -28.12
N ALA A 534 -19.42 14.09 -28.30
CA ALA A 534 -18.58 13.66 -29.44
C ALA A 534 -19.30 13.69 -30.81
N GLU A 535 -20.64 13.66 -30.83
CA GLU A 535 -21.44 13.84 -32.06
C GLU A 535 -21.70 15.33 -32.39
N LYS A 536 -21.30 16.25 -31.48
CA LYS A 536 -21.46 17.70 -31.66
C LYS A 536 -20.15 18.41 -32.02
N GLU A 537 -18.99 17.74 -31.91
CA GLU A 537 -17.72 18.18 -32.47
C GLU A 537 -17.47 17.55 -33.84
#